data_0cb50f7676a99000ec1baaa605d2c4e1
#
_entry.id   0cb50f7676a99000ec1baaa605d2c4e1
#
_cell.length_a   1.000
_cell.length_b   1.000
_cell.length_c   1.000
_cell.angle_alpha   90.00
_cell.angle_beta   90.00
_cell.angle_gamma   90.00
#
_symmetry.space_group_name_H-M   'P 1'
#
loop_
_entity.id
_entity.type
_entity.pdbx_description
1 polymer ?
#
loop_
_entity_poly.entity_id
_entity_poly.type
_entity_poly.pdbx_seq_one_letter_code
_entity_poly.pdbx_strand_id
1 'polypeptide(L)'
;VSPFVTVMATNAEAESDTGAYLVIILLTLGLIGLVVLGLWFGWRARRRRQVNIPAPLPVPDRLLATEPLAQAQGIYVSTVRGEDWLDRVAVHGLGIRTRAQCEVHPLGVVLLLEGSPNFVIPFRDITQISTSSGMVGKFVEKDGLITIGWNLGQIPVTTGFRTRNSADQHTLLETMHQTSQQRQPE
;
A
#
# COMPACT_ATOMS: atom_id res chain seq x y z
N VAL A 1 56.94 31.67 -30.90
CA VAL A 1 55.82 31.50 -29.89
C VAL A 1 56.42 30.67 -28.79
N SER A 2 56.50 31.23 -27.58
CA SER A 2 57.21 30.63 -26.44
C SER A 2 56.39 29.46 -25.89
N PRO A 3 56.94 28.27 -25.64
CA PRO A 3 56.24 27.12 -25.13
C PRO A 3 55.58 27.36 -23.74
N PHE A 4 56.09 28.33 -22.98
CA PHE A 4 55.53 28.75 -21.70
C PHE A 4 54.13 29.38 -21.81
N VAL A 5 53.79 30.07 -22.89
CA VAL A 5 52.48 30.71 -23.08
C VAL A 5 51.43 29.65 -23.40
N THR A 6 51.80 28.61 -24.15
CA THR A 6 50.88 27.51 -24.50
C THR A 6 50.50 26.65 -23.28
N VAL A 7 51.46 26.39 -22.36
CA VAL A 7 51.21 25.62 -21.13
C VAL A 7 50.34 26.38 -20.14
N MET A 8 50.48 27.70 -20.03
CA MET A 8 49.63 28.52 -19.15
C MET A 8 48.20 28.63 -19.68
N ALA A 9 48.02 28.73 -21.03
CA ALA A 9 46.68 28.78 -21.61
C ALA A 9 45.91 27.45 -21.44
N THR A 10 46.57 26.30 -21.63
CA THR A 10 45.94 24.98 -21.41
C THR A 10 45.58 24.73 -19.95
N ASN A 11 46.37 25.23 -18.98
CA ASN A 11 46.05 25.08 -17.59
C ASN A 11 44.86 25.97 -17.15
N ALA A 12 44.76 27.18 -17.73
CA ALA A 12 43.64 28.10 -17.45
C ALA A 12 42.31 27.56 -18.02
N GLU A 13 42.32 26.94 -19.19
CA GLU A 13 41.13 26.30 -19.77
C GLU A 13 40.71 25.06 -18.97
N ALA A 14 41.66 24.24 -18.53
CA ALA A 14 41.36 23.07 -17.70
C ALA A 14 40.82 23.44 -16.30
N GLU A 15 41.29 24.56 -15.73
CA GLU A 15 40.82 25.04 -14.42
C GLU A 15 39.43 25.67 -14.53
N SER A 16 39.11 26.36 -15.63
CA SER A 16 37.75 26.87 -15.90
C SER A 16 36.73 25.78 -16.12
N ASP A 17 37.10 24.71 -16.84
CA ASP A 17 36.24 23.54 -17.03
C ASP A 17 35.95 22.81 -15.73
N THR A 18 36.96 22.64 -14.87
CA THR A 18 36.77 21.98 -13.57
C THR A 18 35.82 22.77 -12.68
N GLY A 19 35.92 24.10 -12.67
CA GLY A 19 34.98 24.97 -11.94
C GLY A 19 33.55 24.87 -12.46
N ALA A 20 33.36 24.83 -13.77
CA ALA A 20 32.05 24.65 -14.37
C ALA A 20 31.41 23.29 -14.01
N TYR A 21 32.18 22.21 -14.04
CA TYR A 21 31.70 20.89 -13.63
C TYR A 21 31.32 20.85 -12.16
N LEU A 22 32.06 21.46 -11.27
CA LEU A 22 31.72 21.55 -9.84
C LEU A 22 30.41 22.30 -9.62
N VAL A 23 30.18 23.42 -10.31
CA VAL A 23 28.92 24.16 -10.24
C VAL A 23 27.75 23.32 -10.72
N ILE A 24 27.89 22.62 -11.85
CA ILE A 24 26.86 21.74 -12.38
C ILE A 24 26.54 20.61 -11.40
N ILE A 25 27.54 19.98 -10.80
CA ILE A 25 27.35 18.93 -9.78
C ILE A 25 26.60 19.46 -8.58
N LEU A 26 27.00 20.63 -8.05
CA LEU A 26 26.33 21.24 -6.90
C LEU A 26 24.87 21.61 -7.21
N LEU A 27 24.59 22.16 -8.38
CA LEU A 27 23.23 22.47 -8.82
C LEU A 27 22.39 21.19 -8.96
N THR A 28 22.95 20.14 -9.52
CA THR A 28 22.27 18.84 -9.68
C THR A 28 21.96 18.22 -8.31
N LEU A 29 22.93 18.20 -7.40
CA LEU A 29 22.72 17.70 -6.04
C LEU A 29 21.69 18.55 -5.28
N GLY A 30 21.73 19.87 -5.45
CA GLY A 30 20.74 20.78 -4.88
C GLY A 30 19.32 20.49 -5.40
N LEU A 31 19.18 20.28 -6.71
CA LEU A 31 17.91 19.93 -7.32
C LEU A 31 17.38 18.58 -6.82
N ILE A 32 18.24 17.55 -6.76
CA ILE A 32 17.89 16.24 -6.21
C ILE A 32 17.44 16.38 -4.75
N GLY A 33 18.17 17.12 -3.94
CA GLY A 33 17.83 17.39 -2.53
C GLY A 33 16.46 18.07 -2.41
N LEU A 34 16.17 19.03 -3.26
CA LEU A 34 14.90 19.75 -3.29
C LEU A 34 13.73 18.83 -3.66
N VAL A 35 13.92 17.96 -4.64
CA VAL A 35 12.92 16.94 -5.03
C VAL A 35 12.67 15.97 -3.90
N VAL A 36 13.73 15.44 -3.26
CA VAL A 36 13.60 14.51 -2.11
C VAL A 36 12.87 15.17 -0.95
N LEU A 37 13.21 16.42 -0.62
CA LEU A 37 12.51 17.20 0.40
C LEU A 37 11.04 17.40 0.04
N GLY A 38 10.72 17.76 -1.19
CA GLY A 38 9.34 17.91 -1.66
C GLY A 38 8.53 16.63 -1.53
N LEU A 39 9.10 15.49 -1.92
CA LEU A 39 8.48 14.18 -1.75
C LEU A 39 8.26 13.83 -0.27
N TRP A 40 9.27 14.10 0.57
CA TRP A 40 9.17 13.85 2.02
C TRP A 40 8.11 14.72 2.69
N PHE A 41 8.06 16.02 2.36
CA PHE A 41 7.01 16.93 2.87
C PHE A 41 5.63 16.54 2.37
N GLY A 42 5.50 16.17 1.08
CA GLY A 42 4.24 15.69 0.51
C GLY A 42 3.72 14.43 1.18
N TRP A 43 4.60 13.46 1.42
CA TRP A 43 4.28 12.23 2.15
C TRP A 43 3.89 12.50 3.62
N ARG A 44 4.64 13.38 4.30
CA ARG A 44 4.34 13.78 5.68
C ARG A 44 3.02 14.54 5.79
N ALA A 45 2.72 15.42 4.83
CA ALA A 45 1.45 16.14 4.78
C ALA A 45 0.27 15.19 4.57
N ARG A 46 0.43 14.19 3.68
CA ARG A 46 -0.58 13.15 3.45
C ARG A 46 -0.85 12.34 4.73
N ARG A 47 0.18 11.91 5.44
CA ARG A 47 0.02 11.22 6.73
C ARG A 47 -0.68 12.10 7.78
N ARG A 48 -0.37 13.39 7.84
CA ARG A 48 -1.02 14.33 8.78
C ARG A 48 -2.51 14.51 8.49
N ARG A 49 -2.92 14.52 7.22
CA ARG A 49 -4.34 14.61 6.82
C ARG A 49 -5.13 13.35 7.17
N GLN A 50 -4.45 12.24 7.38
CA GLN A 50 -5.04 10.95 7.70
C GLN A 50 -4.94 10.56 9.18
N VAL A 51 -4.51 11.47 10.06
CA VAL A 51 -4.42 11.23 11.52
C VAL A 51 -5.78 10.88 12.13
N ASN A 52 -6.88 11.35 11.55
CA ASN A 52 -8.24 11.09 12.01
C ASN A 52 -8.80 9.73 11.53
N ILE A 53 -8.04 8.97 10.73
CA ILE A 53 -8.46 7.61 10.34
C ILE A 53 -8.22 6.69 11.53
N PRO A 54 -9.26 6.03 12.06
CA PRO A 54 -9.10 5.12 13.19
C PRO A 54 -8.23 3.91 12.79
N ALA A 55 -7.60 3.29 13.78
CA ALA A 55 -6.91 2.04 13.55
C ALA A 55 -7.93 0.91 13.36
N PRO A 56 -7.66 -0.07 12.48
CA PRO A 56 -8.48 -1.25 12.38
C PRO A 56 -8.43 -2.06 13.69
N LEU A 57 -9.43 -2.88 13.91
CA LEU A 57 -9.50 -3.72 15.12
C LEU A 57 -8.35 -4.74 15.09
N PRO A 58 -7.56 -4.84 16.17
CA PRO A 58 -6.54 -5.89 16.29
C PRO A 58 -7.21 -7.27 16.32
N VAL A 59 -6.48 -8.28 15.87
CA VAL A 59 -6.97 -9.66 15.88
C VAL A 59 -6.99 -10.14 17.34
N PRO A 60 -8.16 -10.53 17.90
CA PRO A 60 -8.22 -11.10 19.24
C PRO A 60 -7.54 -12.49 19.28
N ASP A 61 -6.81 -12.80 20.35
CA ASP A 61 -6.10 -14.08 20.52
C ASP A 61 -7.03 -15.30 20.37
N ARG A 62 -8.28 -15.17 20.79
CA ARG A 62 -9.30 -16.20 20.63
C ARG A 62 -9.59 -16.57 19.16
N LEU A 63 -9.48 -15.61 18.23
CA LEU A 63 -9.66 -15.89 16.81
C LEU A 63 -8.45 -16.64 16.26
N LEU A 64 -7.24 -16.27 16.67
CA LEU A 64 -6.01 -16.96 16.27
C LEU A 64 -5.94 -18.42 16.80
N ALA A 65 -6.65 -18.70 17.89
CA ALA A 65 -6.74 -20.05 18.46
C ALA A 65 -7.86 -20.90 17.83
N THR A 66 -8.71 -20.32 16.98
CA THR A 66 -9.84 -21.01 16.35
C THR A 66 -9.50 -21.33 14.90
N GLU A 67 -9.82 -22.53 14.44
CA GLU A 67 -9.65 -22.92 13.06
C GLU A 67 -10.53 -22.06 12.14
N PRO A 68 -9.95 -21.45 11.06
CA PRO A 68 -10.71 -20.65 10.13
C PRO A 68 -11.62 -21.52 9.26
N LEU A 69 -12.76 -20.97 8.84
CA LEU A 69 -13.70 -21.61 7.91
C LEU A 69 -13.08 -21.77 6.51
N ALA A 70 -12.26 -20.80 6.11
CA ALA A 70 -11.46 -20.82 4.91
C ALA A 70 -10.22 -19.95 5.10
N GLN A 71 -9.13 -20.29 4.43
CA GLN A 71 -7.89 -19.50 4.48
C GLN A 71 -7.15 -19.57 3.14
N ALA A 72 -6.44 -18.50 2.83
CA ALA A 72 -5.54 -18.47 1.68
C ALA A 72 -4.33 -17.59 1.91
N GLN A 73 -3.19 -18.03 1.40
CA GLN A 73 -1.99 -17.21 1.32
C GLN A 73 -2.04 -16.32 0.08
N GLY A 74 -1.47 -15.12 0.19
CA GLY A 74 -1.47 -14.20 -0.91
C GLY A 74 -0.71 -12.92 -0.64
N ILE A 75 -1.18 -11.86 -1.27
CA ILE A 75 -0.62 -10.53 -1.16
C ILE A 75 -1.74 -9.57 -0.76
N TYR A 76 -1.57 -8.94 0.37
CA TYR A 76 -2.30 -7.73 0.71
C TYR A 76 -1.80 -6.58 -0.17
N VAL A 77 -2.70 -5.97 -0.94
CA VAL A 77 -2.32 -4.91 -1.90
C VAL A 77 -2.28 -3.55 -1.21
N SER A 78 -3.39 -3.15 -0.65
CA SER A 78 -3.56 -1.94 0.18
C SER A 78 -5.02 -1.79 0.61
N THR A 79 -5.25 -0.82 1.51
CA THR A 79 -6.58 -0.28 1.76
C THR A 79 -6.65 1.14 1.22
N VAL A 80 -7.73 1.47 0.49
CA VAL A 80 -8.01 2.79 -0.09
C VAL A 80 -9.28 3.37 0.53
N ARG A 81 -9.47 4.69 0.43
CA ARG A 81 -10.68 5.36 0.91
C ARG A 81 -11.78 5.29 -0.14
N GLY A 82 -12.97 4.83 0.27
CA GLY A 82 -14.11 4.69 -0.61
C GLY A 82 -13.80 3.85 -1.84
N GLU A 83 -14.20 4.32 -3.00
CA GLU A 83 -13.93 3.72 -4.31
C GLU A 83 -12.75 4.37 -5.05
N ASP A 84 -12.12 5.39 -4.45
CA ASP A 84 -10.95 6.03 -5.07
C ASP A 84 -9.70 5.17 -4.90
N TRP A 85 -9.42 4.38 -5.92
CA TRP A 85 -8.28 3.46 -6.00
C TRP A 85 -6.91 4.14 -5.84
N LEU A 86 -6.83 5.47 -5.95
CA LEU A 86 -5.61 6.25 -5.78
C LEU A 86 -5.45 6.82 -4.38
N ASP A 87 -6.55 6.96 -3.60
CA ASP A 87 -6.50 7.48 -2.23
C ASP A 87 -6.19 6.39 -1.21
N ARG A 88 -4.93 5.95 -1.24
CA ARG A 88 -4.41 4.93 -0.33
C ARG A 88 -4.36 5.45 1.10
N VAL A 89 -4.83 4.63 2.05
CA VAL A 89 -4.67 4.89 3.48
C VAL A 89 -3.21 4.69 3.87
N ALA A 90 -2.51 5.78 4.24
CA ALA A 90 -1.06 5.76 4.52
C ALA A 90 -0.71 5.54 6.01
N VAL A 91 -1.73 5.40 6.88
CA VAL A 91 -1.56 5.19 8.33
C VAL A 91 -1.86 3.73 8.70
N HIS A 92 -1.47 3.33 9.91
CA HIS A 92 -1.72 2.00 10.50
C HIS A 92 -1.21 0.80 9.68
N GLY A 93 -0.24 1.03 8.76
CA GLY A 93 0.27 -0.04 7.88
C GLY A 93 -0.65 -0.39 6.70
N LEU A 94 -1.83 0.23 6.58
CA LEU A 94 -2.85 -0.11 5.58
C LEU A 94 -2.48 0.24 4.14
N GLY A 95 -1.48 1.08 3.93
CA GLY A 95 -0.99 1.46 2.61
C GLY A 95 0.15 0.59 2.07
N ILE A 96 0.66 -0.36 2.85
CA ILE A 96 1.87 -1.11 2.53
C ILE A 96 1.48 -2.45 1.89
N ARG A 97 1.98 -2.70 0.68
CA ARG A 97 1.84 -3.99 0.04
C ARG A 97 2.77 -5.01 0.70
N THR A 98 2.22 -6.11 1.16
CA THR A 98 3.00 -7.17 1.83
C THR A 98 2.41 -8.55 1.59
N ARG A 99 3.18 -9.60 1.89
CA ARG A 99 2.65 -10.95 1.96
C ARG A 99 1.65 -11.02 3.11
N ALA A 100 0.59 -11.78 2.89
CA ALA A 100 -0.45 -11.92 3.88
C ALA A 100 -1.15 -13.28 3.77
N GLN A 101 -1.74 -13.69 4.89
CA GLN A 101 -2.73 -14.75 4.94
C GLN A 101 -4.09 -14.11 5.22
N CYS A 102 -5.08 -14.47 4.43
CA CYS A 102 -6.47 -14.06 4.63
C CYS A 102 -7.23 -15.25 5.18
N GLU A 103 -7.92 -15.04 6.30
CA GLU A 103 -8.70 -16.07 7.00
C GLU A 103 -10.13 -15.60 7.17
N VAL A 104 -11.08 -16.49 6.90
CA VAL A 104 -12.49 -16.27 7.15
C VAL A 104 -12.88 -16.96 8.45
N HIS A 105 -13.33 -16.20 9.43
CA HIS A 105 -13.83 -16.70 10.70
C HIS A 105 -15.32 -16.36 10.85
N PRO A 106 -16.07 -17.01 11.75
CA PRO A 106 -17.50 -16.72 11.93
C PRO A 106 -17.82 -15.25 12.23
N LEU A 107 -16.88 -14.48 12.79
CA LEU A 107 -17.08 -13.08 13.20
C LEU A 107 -16.60 -12.04 12.18
N GLY A 108 -15.76 -12.43 11.22
CA GLY A 108 -15.15 -11.50 10.27
C GLY A 108 -14.00 -12.11 9.49
N VAL A 109 -13.39 -11.27 8.68
CA VAL A 109 -12.22 -11.60 7.87
C VAL A 109 -10.97 -11.11 8.59
N VAL A 110 -10.01 -12.00 8.81
CA VAL A 110 -8.72 -11.71 9.45
C VAL A 110 -7.64 -11.58 8.37
N LEU A 111 -6.83 -10.55 8.48
CA LEU A 111 -5.66 -10.34 7.64
C LEU A 111 -4.40 -10.39 8.50
N LEU A 112 -3.60 -11.43 8.29
CA LEU A 112 -2.30 -11.62 8.93
C LEU A 112 -1.22 -11.10 7.97
N LEU A 113 -0.57 -10.00 8.33
CA LEU A 113 0.33 -9.25 7.46
C LEU A 113 1.79 -9.44 7.88
N GLU A 114 2.68 -9.73 6.94
CA GLU A 114 4.12 -9.74 7.22
C GLU A 114 4.65 -8.30 7.37
N GLY A 115 5.20 -7.98 8.55
CA GLY A 115 5.83 -6.67 8.80
C GLY A 115 4.86 -5.49 8.98
N SER A 116 3.57 -5.78 9.16
CA SER A 116 2.53 -4.80 9.49
C SER A 116 1.59 -5.36 10.55
N PRO A 117 0.88 -4.52 11.32
CA PRO A 117 -0.09 -5.01 12.30
C PRO A 117 -1.18 -5.85 11.64
N ASN A 118 -1.49 -7.00 12.24
CA ASN A 118 -2.61 -7.85 11.86
C ASN A 118 -3.92 -7.19 12.27
N PHE A 119 -4.98 -7.40 11.48
CA PHE A 119 -6.28 -6.81 11.80
C PHE A 119 -7.44 -7.71 11.36
N VAL A 120 -8.60 -7.46 11.97
CA VAL A 120 -9.86 -8.12 11.63
C VAL A 120 -10.84 -7.11 11.05
N ILE A 121 -11.55 -7.51 10.01
CA ILE A 121 -12.70 -6.81 9.44
C ILE A 121 -13.96 -7.56 9.88
N PRO A 122 -14.71 -7.05 10.86
CA PRO A 122 -15.96 -7.69 11.28
C PRO A 122 -16.98 -7.72 10.14
N PHE A 123 -17.76 -8.80 10.00
CA PHE A 123 -18.78 -8.88 8.95
C PHE A 123 -19.83 -7.76 9.04
N ARG A 124 -20.15 -7.29 10.25
CA ARG A 124 -21.06 -6.14 10.45
C ARG A 124 -20.58 -4.84 9.82
N ASP A 125 -19.27 -4.70 9.62
CA ASP A 125 -18.64 -3.50 9.05
C ASP A 125 -18.41 -3.66 7.53
N ILE A 126 -18.57 -4.89 6.99
CA ILE A 126 -18.42 -5.18 5.56
C ILE A 126 -19.65 -4.68 4.81
N THR A 127 -19.42 -3.86 3.81
CA THR A 127 -20.47 -3.31 2.93
C THR A 127 -20.55 -4.03 1.60
N GLN A 128 -19.41 -4.55 1.10
CA GLN A 128 -19.34 -5.21 -0.19
C GLN A 128 -18.18 -6.20 -0.24
N ILE A 129 -18.41 -7.34 -0.88
CA ILE A 129 -17.37 -8.31 -1.25
C ILE A 129 -17.47 -8.51 -2.75
N SER A 130 -16.38 -8.27 -3.47
CA SER A 130 -16.35 -8.39 -4.94
C SER A 130 -14.96 -8.77 -5.45
N THR A 131 -14.84 -8.92 -6.75
CA THR A 131 -13.56 -9.10 -7.44
C THR A 131 -13.26 -7.90 -8.33
N SER A 132 -11.98 -7.65 -8.57
CA SER A 132 -11.53 -6.59 -9.45
C SER A 132 -10.30 -7.03 -10.25
N SER A 133 -10.13 -6.43 -11.43
CA SER A 133 -8.96 -6.62 -12.28
C SER A 133 -7.78 -5.72 -11.94
N GLY A 134 -7.88 -4.91 -10.89
CA GLY A 134 -6.78 -4.03 -10.47
C GLY A 134 -7.14 -3.13 -9.31
N MET A 135 -6.10 -2.61 -8.64
CA MET A 135 -6.17 -1.64 -7.57
C MET A 135 -4.90 -0.79 -7.55
N VAL A 136 -5.06 0.53 -7.29
CA VAL A 136 -3.92 1.45 -7.11
C VAL A 136 -2.95 1.45 -8.30
N GLY A 137 -3.49 1.57 -9.53
CA GLY A 137 -2.68 1.68 -10.75
C GLY A 137 -1.94 0.39 -11.16
N LYS A 138 -2.29 -0.76 -10.56
CA LYS A 138 -1.76 -2.07 -10.95
C LYS A 138 -2.88 -2.93 -11.50
N PHE A 139 -2.71 -3.35 -12.75
CA PHE A 139 -3.57 -4.35 -13.37
C PHE A 139 -3.14 -5.75 -12.92
N VAL A 140 -4.11 -6.60 -12.62
CA VAL A 140 -3.96 -8.04 -12.41
C VAL A 140 -4.78 -8.75 -13.46
N GLU A 141 -4.68 -10.07 -13.54
CA GLU A 141 -5.57 -10.87 -14.37
C GLU A 141 -7.03 -10.52 -14.07
N LYS A 142 -7.90 -10.72 -15.09
CA LYS A 142 -9.33 -10.45 -14.96
C LYS A 142 -9.84 -11.11 -13.67
N ASP A 143 -10.46 -10.31 -12.79
CA ASP A 143 -11.02 -10.75 -11.52
C ASP A 143 -10.02 -11.38 -10.51
N GLY A 144 -8.72 -11.16 -10.69
CA GLY A 144 -7.66 -11.76 -9.86
C GLY A 144 -7.46 -11.11 -8.48
N LEU A 145 -8.25 -10.10 -8.10
CA LEU A 145 -8.17 -9.39 -6.83
C LEU A 145 -9.50 -9.48 -6.08
N ILE A 146 -9.47 -10.01 -4.87
CA ILE A 146 -10.59 -9.88 -3.94
C ILE A 146 -10.59 -8.47 -3.37
N THR A 147 -11.74 -7.81 -3.41
CA THR A 147 -11.96 -6.49 -2.83
C THR A 147 -13.04 -6.57 -1.77
N ILE A 148 -12.71 -6.05 -0.58
CA ILE A 148 -13.61 -6.00 0.57
C ILE A 148 -13.85 -4.54 0.88
N GLY A 149 -15.05 -4.05 0.58
CA GLY A 149 -15.55 -2.75 1.01
C GLY A 149 -16.07 -2.85 2.44
N TRP A 150 -15.66 -1.93 3.32
CA TRP A 150 -16.06 -1.95 4.72
C TRP A 150 -15.93 -0.58 5.38
N ASN A 151 -16.54 -0.41 6.55
CA ASN A 151 -16.49 0.83 7.31
C ASN A 151 -15.41 0.75 8.40
N LEU A 152 -14.34 1.55 8.25
CA LEU A 152 -13.33 1.75 9.27
C LEU A 152 -13.78 2.90 10.19
N GLY A 153 -14.50 2.55 11.25
CA GLY A 153 -15.30 3.53 12.00
C GLY A 153 -16.43 4.09 11.13
N GLN A 154 -16.36 5.38 10.80
CA GLN A 154 -17.31 6.04 9.90
C GLN A 154 -16.76 6.28 8.49
N ILE A 155 -15.56 5.79 8.20
CA ILE A 155 -14.89 6.05 6.94
C ILE A 155 -15.04 4.81 6.05
N PRO A 156 -15.71 4.92 4.88
CA PRO A 156 -15.77 3.83 3.93
C PRO A 156 -14.38 3.59 3.33
N VAL A 157 -13.96 2.34 3.34
CA VAL A 157 -12.66 1.92 2.80
C VAL A 157 -12.80 0.63 2.01
N THR A 158 -11.88 0.38 1.10
CA THR A 158 -11.82 -0.85 0.31
C THR A 158 -10.44 -1.48 0.46
N THR A 159 -10.41 -2.73 0.88
CA THR A 159 -9.19 -3.53 1.06
C THR A 159 -9.05 -4.51 -0.09
N GLY A 160 -7.86 -4.56 -0.71
CA GLY A 160 -7.54 -5.49 -1.79
C GLY A 160 -6.62 -6.61 -1.33
N PHE A 161 -7.01 -7.85 -1.62
CA PHE A 161 -6.22 -9.05 -1.37
C PHE A 161 -6.15 -9.92 -2.63
N ARG A 162 -4.95 -10.32 -3.03
CA ARG A 162 -4.70 -11.23 -4.14
C ARG A 162 -4.25 -12.57 -3.60
N THR A 163 -5.02 -13.61 -3.84
CA THR A 163 -4.62 -14.98 -3.52
C THR A 163 -3.44 -15.43 -4.37
N ARG A 164 -2.70 -16.40 -3.87
CA ARG A 164 -1.61 -17.03 -4.62
C ARG A 164 -2.15 -17.93 -5.73
N ASN A 165 -3.25 -18.64 -5.47
CA ASN A 165 -3.91 -19.55 -6.38
C ASN A 165 -5.35 -19.12 -6.64
N SER A 166 -5.85 -19.32 -7.85
CA SER A 166 -7.23 -19.00 -8.22
C SER A 166 -8.28 -19.89 -7.53
N ALA A 167 -7.93 -21.15 -7.26
CA ALA A 167 -8.81 -22.06 -6.53
C ALA A 167 -9.11 -21.55 -5.10
N ASP A 168 -8.07 -21.07 -4.40
CA ASP A 168 -8.20 -20.50 -3.07
C ASP A 168 -9.06 -19.23 -3.07
N GLN A 169 -9.01 -18.45 -4.16
CA GLN A 169 -9.83 -17.26 -4.32
C GLN A 169 -11.33 -17.60 -4.32
N HIS A 170 -11.72 -18.60 -5.09
CA HIS A 170 -13.12 -19.02 -5.17
C HIS A 170 -13.64 -19.47 -3.80
N THR A 171 -12.89 -20.35 -3.13
CA THR A 171 -13.24 -20.85 -1.79
C THR A 171 -13.38 -19.71 -0.77
N LEU A 172 -12.43 -18.77 -0.76
CA LEU A 172 -12.50 -17.60 0.12
C LEU A 172 -13.73 -16.74 -0.14
N LEU A 173 -13.99 -16.39 -1.40
CA LEU A 173 -15.13 -15.57 -1.79
C LEU A 173 -16.45 -16.23 -1.43
N GLU A 174 -16.62 -17.51 -1.75
CA GLU A 174 -17.81 -18.26 -1.45
C GLU A 174 -18.07 -18.31 0.06
N THR A 175 -17.03 -18.63 0.85
CA THR A 175 -17.13 -18.67 2.31
C THR A 175 -17.45 -17.30 2.90
N MET A 176 -16.82 -16.22 2.39
CA MET A 176 -17.13 -14.86 2.82
C MET A 176 -18.58 -14.48 2.54
N HIS A 177 -19.09 -14.79 1.34
CA HIS A 177 -20.47 -14.49 0.96
C HIS A 177 -21.47 -15.28 1.82
N GLN A 178 -21.27 -16.57 1.97
CA GLN A 178 -22.15 -17.43 2.80
C GLN A 178 -22.20 -16.94 4.25
N THR A 179 -21.03 -16.64 4.84
CA THR A 179 -20.96 -16.21 6.24
C THR A 179 -21.54 -14.81 6.43
N SER A 180 -21.36 -13.90 5.45
CA SER A 180 -21.91 -12.55 5.52
C SER A 180 -23.45 -12.55 5.45
N GLN A 181 -24.05 -13.38 4.57
CA GLN A 181 -25.50 -13.51 4.42
C GLN A 181 -26.18 -14.08 5.68
N GLN A 182 -25.55 -15.04 6.36
CA GLN A 182 -26.08 -15.63 7.58
C GLN A 182 -26.16 -14.63 8.76
N ARG A 183 -25.55 -13.46 8.65
CA ARG A 183 -25.45 -12.46 9.72
C ARG A 183 -26.11 -11.12 9.43
N GLN A 184 -26.70 -10.93 8.25
CA GLN A 184 -27.59 -9.80 8.02
C GLN A 184 -28.98 -10.23 8.54
N PRO A 185 -29.46 -9.72 9.71
CA PRO A 185 -30.84 -9.92 10.09
C PRO A 185 -31.72 -9.15 9.08
N GLU A 186 -32.83 -9.76 8.68
CA GLU A 186 -33.94 -9.12 7.96
C GLU A 186 -34.39 -7.83 8.65
#